data_069a2c832048334a2d3c4ee3e474cf34
#
_entry.id   069a2c832048334a2d3c4ee3e474cf34
#
_cell.length_a   1.000
_cell.length_b   1.000
_cell.length_c   1.000
_cell.angle_alpha   90.00
_cell.angle_beta   90.00
_cell.angle_gamma   90.00
#
_symmetry.space_group_name_H-M   'P 1'
#
loop_
_entity.id
_entity.type
_entity.pdbx_description
1 polymer ?
#
loop_
_entity_poly.entity_id
_entity_poly.type
_entity_poly.pdbx_seq_one_letter_code
_entity_poly.pdbx_strand_id
1 'polypeptide(L)'
;TDELMEIMEPLLEGIQELHDHRIIHCNIAPSNIVKATDGRVMLTNMGAAKYQDSATSMMSATLLQPDFAAPEQISKEDGENNEGPWTDIYQIGTVMYYLLIGHKAMDAATRLERDNAELVQAKKYKVKLKKGWMNLLVECTELDYHFRIQTVEDLLAKLKKK
;
A
#
# COMPACT_ATOMS: atom_id res chain seq x y z
N THR A 1 12.29 -13.51 3.70
CA THR A 1 12.17 -12.78 2.41
C THR A 1 11.44 -13.62 1.36
N ASP A 2 11.74 -14.91 1.26
CA ASP A 2 11.12 -15.78 0.27
C ASP A 2 9.61 -15.95 0.52
N GLU A 3 9.20 -16.15 1.78
CA GLU A 3 7.79 -16.18 2.19
C GLU A 3 7.05 -14.87 1.86
N LEU A 4 7.73 -13.72 1.97
CA LEU A 4 7.14 -12.45 1.57
C LEU A 4 6.89 -12.42 0.06
N MET A 5 7.84 -12.87 -0.73
CA MET A 5 7.70 -12.89 -2.20
C MET A 5 6.61 -13.86 -2.67
N GLU A 6 6.42 -14.99 -1.99
CA GLU A 6 5.30 -15.90 -2.25
C GLU A 6 3.92 -15.24 -2.11
N ILE A 7 3.82 -14.21 -1.26
CA ILE A 7 2.58 -13.44 -1.08
C ILE A 7 2.56 -12.26 -2.05
N MET A 8 3.67 -11.53 -2.15
CA MET A 8 3.69 -10.24 -2.85
C MET A 8 3.67 -10.38 -4.36
N GLU A 9 4.35 -11.37 -4.96
CA GLU A 9 4.33 -11.53 -6.42
C GLU A 9 2.92 -11.74 -6.96
N PRO A 10 2.16 -12.76 -6.54
CA PRO A 10 0.81 -12.97 -7.07
C PRO A 10 -0.16 -11.83 -6.70
N LEU A 11 0.02 -11.20 -5.53
CA LEU A 11 -0.76 -10.04 -5.14
C LEU A 11 -0.53 -8.87 -6.10
N LEU A 12 0.72 -8.56 -6.40
CA LEU A 12 1.10 -7.47 -7.29
C LEU A 12 0.67 -7.74 -8.74
N GLU A 13 0.77 -8.98 -9.21
CA GLU A 13 0.24 -9.37 -10.53
C GLU A 13 -1.26 -9.09 -10.62
N GLY A 14 -2.04 -9.45 -9.61
CA GLY A 14 -3.47 -9.18 -9.57
C GLY A 14 -3.80 -7.67 -9.50
N ILE A 15 -2.99 -6.88 -8.79
CA ILE A 15 -3.17 -5.42 -8.73
C ILE A 15 -2.77 -4.78 -10.07
N GLN A 16 -1.72 -5.28 -10.73
CA GLN A 16 -1.34 -4.82 -12.05
C GLN A 16 -2.48 -5.01 -13.05
N GLU A 17 -3.13 -6.17 -13.03
CA GLU A 17 -4.29 -6.46 -13.88
C GLU A 17 -5.44 -5.46 -13.64
N LEU A 18 -5.71 -5.08 -12.38
CA LEU A 18 -6.68 -4.03 -12.06
C LEU A 18 -6.26 -2.68 -12.65
N HIS A 19 -5.02 -2.29 -12.46
CA HIS A 19 -4.49 -1.02 -12.97
C HIS A 19 -4.50 -0.94 -14.49
N ASP A 20 -4.22 -2.04 -15.19
CA ASP A 20 -4.30 -2.14 -16.65
C ASP A 20 -5.74 -1.91 -17.17
N HIS A 21 -6.73 -2.26 -16.35
CA HIS A 21 -8.14 -1.96 -16.58
C HIS A 21 -8.59 -0.60 -15.99
N ARG A 22 -7.63 0.22 -15.55
CA ARG A 22 -7.86 1.54 -14.92
C ARG A 22 -8.70 1.48 -13.64
N ILE A 23 -8.63 0.36 -12.93
CA ILE A 23 -9.29 0.15 -11.65
C ILE A 23 -8.25 0.27 -10.53
N ILE A 24 -8.54 1.08 -9.53
CA ILE A 24 -7.77 1.23 -8.30
C ILE A 24 -8.53 0.52 -7.18
N HIS A 25 -7.86 -0.31 -6.40
CA HIS A 25 -8.49 -1.11 -5.34
C HIS A 25 -8.88 -0.27 -4.12
N CYS A 26 -8.04 0.68 -3.73
CA CYS A 26 -8.25 1.66 -2.65
C CYS A 26 -8.41 1.08 -1.22
N ASN A 27 -8.35 -0.24 -1.03
CA ASN A 27 -8.52 -0.86 0.30
C ASN A 27 -7.62 -2.10 0.48
N ILE A 28 -6.34 -1.98 0.14
CA ILE A 28 -5.37 -3.05 0.31
C ILE A 28 -4.89 -3.05 1.77
N ALA A 29 -5.20 -4.15 2.46
CA ALA A 29 -4.82 -4.35 3.85
C ALA A 29 -4.71 -5.86 4.13
N PRO A 30 -4.01 -6.29 5.19
CA PRO A 30 -3.84 -7.72 5.50
C PRO A 30 -5.15 -8.48 5.63
N SER A 31 -6.20 -7.84 6.14
CA SER A 31 -7.55 -8.44 6.27
C SER A 31 -8.23 -8.75 4.93
N ASN A 32 -7.78 -8.12 3.84
CA ASN A 32 -8.31 -8.27 2.50
C ASN A 32 -7.42 -9.15 1.60
N ILE A 33 -6.34 -9.69 2.14
CA ILE A 33 -5.42 -10.60 1.46
C ILE A 33 -5.64 -12.00 2.01
N VAL A 34 -6.05 -12.92 1.16
CA VAL A 34 -6.38 -14.30 1.54
C VAL A 34 -5.45 -15.26 0.79
N LYS A 35 -4.77 -16.12 1.53
CA LYS A 35 -4.04 -17.27 0.97
C LYS A 35 -4.96 -18.49 1.06
N ALA A 36 -5.39 -18.99 -0.09
CA ALA A 36 -6.22 -20.19 -0.19
C ALA A 36 -5.43 -21.46 0.16
N THR A 37 -6.13 -22.54 0.43
CA THR A 37 -5.51 -23.84 0.79
C THR A 37 -4.67 -24.46 -0.35
N ASP A 38 -4.94 -24.07 -1.57
CA ASP A 38 -4.15 -24.45 -2.77
C ASP A 38 -2.94 -23.52 -3.01
N GLY A 39 -2.69 -22.58 -2.11
CA GLY A 39 -1.56 -21.65 -2.15
C GLY A 39 -1.81 -20.35 -2.91
N ARG A 40 -2.94 -20.21 -3.62
CA ARG A 40 -3.27 -18.96 -4.33
C ARG A 40 -3.45 -17.81 -3.35
N VAL A 41 -2.88 -16.66 -3.70
CA VAL A 41 -3.09 -15.40 -2.98
C VAL A 41 -4.15 -14.59 -3.74
N MET A 42 -5.14 -14.13 -3.01
CA MET A 42 -6.27 -13.38 -3.57
C MET A 42 -6.46 -12.08 -2.81
N LEU A 43 -6.72 -11.01 -3.53
CA LEU A 43 -7.17 -9.75 -2.99
C LEU A 43 -8.70 -9.73 -3.03
N THR A 44 -9.32 -9.39 -1.91
CA THR A 44 -10.77 -9.41 -1.71
C THR A 44 -11.28 -8.02 -1.33
N ASN A 45 -12.61 -7.88 -1.21
CA ASN A 45 -13.25 -6.65 -0.76
C ASN A 45 -13.08 -5.46 -1.73
N MET A 46 -13.57 -5.65 -2.95
CA MET A 46 -13.60 -4.64 -4.01
C MET A 46 -14.60 -3.49 -3.77
N GLY A 47 -15.24 -3.43 -2.60
CA GLY A 47 -16.26 -2.41 -2.29
C GLY A 47 -15.76 -0.97 -2.29
N ALA A 48 -14.45 -0.75 -2.19
CA ALA A 48 -13.82 0.56 -2.27
C ALA A 48 -13.18 0.83 -3.65
N ALA A 49 -13.16 -0.16 -4.54
CA ALA A 49 -12.52 -0.05 -5.84
C ALA A 49 -13.25 0.96 -6.74
N LYS A 50 -12.49 1.67 -7.57
CA LYS A 50 -13.03 2.69 -8.46
C LYS A 50 -12.23 2.77 -9.76
N TYR A 51 -12.85 3.32 -10.80
CA TYR A 51 -12.12 3.70 -12.00
C TYR A 51 -11.28 4.95 -11.75
N GLN A 52 -10.07 4.97 -12.28
CA GLN A 52 -9.10 6.05 -12.10
C GLN A 52 -9.64 7.43 -12.51
N ASP A 53 -10.47 7.49 -13.55
CA ASP A 53 -11.04 8.75 -14.07
C ASP A 53 -12.42 9.07 -13.46
N SER A 54 -12.88 8.30 -12.51
CA SER A 54 -14.18 8.52 -11.90
C SER A 54 -14.08 9.60 -10.83
N ALA A 55 -14.77 10.73 -11.06
CA ALA A 55 -14.95 11.76 -10.04
C ALA A 55 -15.80 11.26 -8.84
N THR A 56 -16.42 10.11 -8.98
CA THR A 56 -17.32 9.53 -7.97
C THR A 56 -16.52 8.60 -7.08
N SER A 57 -16.00 9.12 -5.97
CA SER A 57 -15.59 8.28 -4.86
C SER A 57 -16.83 7.63 -4.28
N MET A 58 -17.10 6.38 -4.63
CA MET A 58 -18.14 5.57 -3.98
C MET A 58 -17.70 5.08 -2.59
N MET A 59 -16.55 5.52 -2.12
CA MET A 59 -16.03 5.10 -0.83
C MET A 59 -16.87 5.68 0.30
N SER A 60 -17.63 4.81 0.93
CA SER A 60 -18.05 5.07 2.30
C SER A 60 -16.79 5.11 3.18
N ALA A 61 -16.61 6.18 3.94
CA ALA A 61 -15.53 6.29 4.93
C ALA A 61 -15.46 5.07 5.89
N THR A 62 -16.54 4.32 5.97
CA THR A 62 -16.69 3.09 6.75
C THR A 62 -15.85 1.92 6.24
N LEU A 63 -15.43 1.93 4.98
CA LEU A 63 -14.62 0.84 4.38
C LEU A 63 -13.12 1.08 4.49
N LEU A 64 -12.70 2.31 4.77
CA LEU A 64 -11.30 2.66 4.88
C LEU A 64 -10.69 2.04 6.14
N GLN A 65 -9.54 1.40 6.00
CA GLN A 65 -8.75 0.92 7.14
C GLN A 65 -7.68 1.96 7.48
N PRO A 66 -7.84 2.75 8.56
CA PRO A 66 -6.99 3.91 8.83
C PRO A 66 -5.49 3.58 8.91
N ASP A 67 -5.16 2.42 9.46
CA ASP A 67 -3.76 1.96 9.62
C ASP A 67 -3.04 1.72 8.27
N PHE A 68 -3.79 1.54 7.19
CA PHE A 68 -3.26 1.22 5.85
C PHE A 68 -3.63 2.27 4.80
N ALA A 69 -4.47 3.24 5.16
CA ALA A 69 -4.94 4.28 4.25
C ALA A 69 -3.80 5.20 3.80
N ALA A 70 -3.82 5.55 2.52
CA ALA A 70 -2.89 6.52 1.95
C ALA A 70 -3.27 7.96 2.34
N PRO A 71 -2.30 8.90 2.40
CA PRO A 71 -2.56 10.29 2.76
C PRO A 71 -3.68 10.94 1.97
N GLU A 72 -3.70 10.74 0.65
CA GLU A 72 -4.71 11.31 -0.25
C GLU A 72 -6.12 10.74 -0.07
N GLN A 73 -6.26 9.64 0.69
CA GLN A 73 -7.57 9.08 1.05
C GLN A 73 -8.18 9.75 2.29
N ILE A 74 -7.33 10.30 3.15
CA ILE A 74 -7.74 10.92 4.41
C ILE A 74 -7.73 12.45 4.35
N SER A 75 -6.80 13.04 3.61
CA SER A 75 -6.70 14.49 3.41
C SER A 75 -7.23 14.83 2.03
N LYS A 76 -8.51 15.19 1.95
CA LYS A 76 -9.12 15.71 0.72
C LYS A 76 -9.07 17.22 0.78
N GLU A 77 -8.03 17.81 0.23
CA GLU A 77 -7.99 19.25 0.01
C GLU A 77 -8.97 19.60 -1.13
N ASP A 78 -9.87 20.54 -0.87
CA ASP A 78 -10.78 21.16 -1.86
C ASP A 78 -11.65 20.21 -2.72
N GLY A 79 -11.92 18.99 -2.26
CA GLY A 79 -12.77 18.05 -2.99
C GLY A 79 -12.10 17.37 -4.18
N GLU A 80 -10.79 17.55 -4.35
CA GLU A 80 -10.02 16.86 -5.38
C GLU A 80 -9.85 15.38 -5.04
N ASN A 81 -10.01 14.56 -6.07
CA ASN A 81 -9.78 13.14 -5.97
C ASN A 81 -8.38 12.82 -6.49
N ASN A 82 -7.41 12.80 -5.57
CA ASN A 82 -6.01 12.56 -5.89
C ASN A 82 -5.60 11.08 -5.76
N GLU A 83 -6.56 10.17 -5.68
CA GLU A 83 -6.30 8.74 -5.62
C GLU A 83 -5.97 8.18 -7.02
N GLY A 84 -4.97 7.32 -7.08
CA GLY A 84 -4.47 6.70 -8.30
C GLY A 84 -3.76 5.39 -8.00
N PRO A 85 -3.07 4.78 -8.99
CA PRO A 85 -2.28 3.57 -8.77
C PRO A 85 -1.28 3.70 -7.62
N TRP A 86 -0.72 4.87 -7.41
CA TRP A 86 0.16 5.21 -6.29
C TRP A 86 -0.51 5.07 -4.91
N THR A 87 -1.84 5.17 -4.83
CA THR A 87 -2.62 4.94 -3.59
C THR A 87 -2.51 3.47 -3.17
N ASP A 88 -2.70 2.55 -4.11
CA ASP A 88 -2.52 1.12 -3.86
C ASP A 88 -1.05 0.80 -3.52
N ILE A 89 -0.08 1.49 -4.15
CA ILE A 89 1.35 1.36 -3.80
C ILE A 89 1.63 1.73 -2.35
N TYR A 90 1.03 2.81 -1.83
CA TYR A 90 1.16 3.16 -0.41
C TYR A 90 0.65 2.05 0.49
N GLN A 91 -0.54 1.55 0.21
CA GLN A 91 -1.16 0.48 0.97
C GLN A 91 -0.33 -0.81 0.91
N ILE A 92 0.19 -1.18 -0.26
CA ILE A 92 1.14 -2.30 -0.43
C ILE A 92 2.38 -2.09 0.44
N GLY A 93 2.94 -0.87 0.45
CA GLY A 93 4.10 -0.53 1.29
C GLY A 93 3.83 -0.75 2.78
N THR A 94 2.66 -0.35 3.27
CA THR A 94 2.25 -0.57 4.67
C THR A 94 2.00 -2.05 4.98
N VAL A 95 1.45 -2.82 4.03
CA VAL A 95 1.30 -4.28 4.15
C VAL A 95 2.67 -4.96 4.19
N MET A 96 3.59 -4.60 3.29
CA MET A 96 4.96 -5.14 3.33
C MET A 96 5.65 -4.82 4.64
N TYR A 97 5.49 -3.59 5.15
CA TYR A 97 6.01 -3.22 6.47
C TYR A 97 5.46 -4.15 7.55
N TYR A 98 4.14 -4.36 7.58
CA TYR A 98 3.50 -5.23 8.55
C TYR A 98 4.02 -6.67 8.48
N LEU A 99 4.18 -7.23 7.28
CA LEU A 99 4.70 -8.59 7.10
C LEU A 99 6.18 -8.73 7.49
N LEU A 100 6.99 -7.69 7.25
CA LEU A 100 8.42 -7.71 7.57
C LEU A 100 8.73 -7.43 9.04
N ILE A 101 7.93 -6.57 9.67
CA ILE A 101 8.19 -6.06 11.03
C ILE A 101 7.33 -6.77 12.08
N GLY A 102 6.17 -7.34 11.68
CA GLY A 102 5.19 -7.93 12.58
C GLY A 102 4.32 -6.91 13.32
N HIS A 103 4.45 -5.62 12.99
CA HIS A 103 3.67 -4.53 13.58
C HIS A 103 3.20 -3.57 12.50
N LYS A 104 2.08 -2.88 12.74
CA LYS A 104 1.59 -1.85 11.84
C LYS A 104 2.57 -0.68 11.76
N ALA A 105 2.70 -0.09 10.59
CA ALA A 105 3.38 1.19 10.42
C ALA A 105 2.61 2.30 11.17
N MET A 106 3.25 3.45 11.35
CA MET A 106 2.53 4.65 11.78
C MET A 106 1.55 5.05 10.66
N ASP A 107 0.30 5.29 11.02
CA ASP A 107 -0.73 5.68 10.07
C ASP A 107 -0.45 7.05 9.43
N ALA A 108 -1.02 7.27 8.24
CA ALA A 108 -0.75 8.46 7.46
C ALA A 108 -1.22 9.75 8.15
N ALA A 109 -2.35 9.71 8.87
CA ALA A 109 -2.86 10.89 9.60
C ALA A 109 -1.85 11.34 10.65
N THR A 110 -1.37 10.42 11.48
CA THR A 110 -0.34 10.71 12.49
C THR A 110 0.97 11.19 11.86
N ARG A 111 1.35 10.65 10.70
CA ARG A 111 2.57 11.08 9.99
C ARG A 111 2.45 12.49 9.43
N LEU A 112 1.29 12.86 8.88
CA LEU A 112 1.00 14.21 8.38
C LEU A 112 1.03 15.27 9.50
N GLU A 113 0.52 14.92 10.69
CA GLU A 113 0.52 15.85 11.84
C GLU A 113 1.92 16.11 12.42
N ARG A 114 2.86 15.17 12.25
CA ARG A 114 4.15 15.19 12.94
C ARG A 114 5.34 15.61 12.08
N ASP A 115 5.14 16.29 10.97
CA ASP A 115 6.22 16.73 10.06
C ASP A 115 7.46 15.82 10.11
N ASN A 116 7.57 14.84 9.20
CA ASN A 116 8.65 13.85 9.12
C ASN A 116 8.64 12.72 10.16
N ALA A 117 7.48 12.32 10.67
CA ALA A 117 7.43 11.09 11.44
C ALA A 117 7.91 9.91 10.61
N GLU A 118 9.07 9.36 10.97
CA GLU A 118 9.66 8.21 10.30
C GLU A 118 8.65 7.06 10.26
N LEU A 119 8.39 6.51 9.07
CA LEU A 119 7.63 5.28 8.90
C LEU A 119 8.14 4.19 9.86
N VAL A 120 9.40 4.31 10.22
CA VAL A 120 10.18 3.26 10.83
C VAL A 120 10.37 3.49 12.32
N GLN A 121 9.52 2.84 13.07
CA GLN A 121 9.86 2.48 14.44
C GLN A 121 10.65 1.14 14.51
N ALA A 122 11.36 0.78 13.42
CA ALA A 122 12.12 -0.49 13.37
C ALA A 122 13.12 -0.61 14.52
N LYS A 123 13.72 0.48 14.96
CA LYS A 123 14.58 0.54 16.15
C LYS A 123 13.83 0.13 17.43
N LYS A 124 12.55 0.48 17.54
CA LYS A 124 11.69 0.11 18.67
C LYS A 124 11.45 -1.39 18.73
N TYR A 125 11.27 -2.02 17.59
CA TYR A 125 10.94 -3.45 17.51
C TYR A 125 12.16 -4.37 17.36
N LYS A 126 13.38 -3.80 17.33
CA LYS A 126 14.66 -4.54 17.21
C LYS A 126 14.75 -5.44 15.97
N VAL A 127 13.96 -5.17 14.95
CA VAL A 127 14.00 -5.91 13.69
C VAL A 127 15.12 -5.36 12.82
N LYS A 128 16.02 -6.22 12.37
CA LYS A 128 17.11 -5.88 11.46
C LYS A 128 16.68 -6.15 10.02
N LEU A 129 16.14 -5.15 9.35
CA LEU A 129 15.96 -5.21 7.91
C LEU A 129 17.25 -4.91 7.17
N LYS A 130 17.50 -5.61 6.07
CA LYS A 130 18.54 -5.22 5.12
C LYS A 130 18.24 -3.82 4.59
N LYS A 131 19.25 -2.98 4.43
CA LYS A 131 19.12 -1.57 4.00
C LYS A 131 18.23 -1.36 2.77
N GLY A 132 18.32 -2.26 1.81
CA GLY A 132 17.50 -2.15 0.59
C GLY A 132 16.00 -2.31 0.80
N TRP A 133 15.56 -3.10 1.78
CA TRP A 133 14.14 -3.23 2.12
C TRP A 133 13.58 -1.96 2.74
N MET A 134 14.37 -1.35 3.63
CA MET A 134 13.96 -0.11 4.26
C MET A 134 13.74 1.01 3.25
N ASN A 135 14.69 1.18 2.32
CA ASN A 135 14.54 2.19 1.27
C ASN A 135 13.29 1.95 0.42
N LEU A 136 13.01 0.68 0.08
CA LEU A 136 11.82 0.36 -0.70
C LEU A 136 10.53 0.68 0.06
N LEU A 137 10.46 0.37 1.35
CA LEU A 137 9.31 0.72 2.18
C LEU A 137 9.08 2.24 2.23
N VAL A 138 10.15 3.01 2.37
CA VAL A 138 10.09 4.49 2.35
C VAL A 138 9.56 4.98 0.99
N GLU A 139 10.12 4.48 -0.12
CA GLU A 139 9.70 4.86 -1.47
C GLU A 139 8.23 4.51 -1.76
N CYS A 140 7.71 3.40 -1.21
CA CYS A 140 6.31 3.04 -1.34
C CYS A 140 5.39 3.90 -0.47
N THR A 141 5.87 4.35 0.69
CA THR A 141 5.05 5.04 1.68
C THR A 141 5.38 6.53 1.81
N GLU A 142 5.94 7.11 0.75
CA GLU A 142 6.12 8.55 0.65
C GLU A 142 4.76 9.26 0.82
N LEU A 143 4.71 10.29 1.67
CA LEU A 143 3.46 10.98 1.98
C LEU A 143 2.93 11.76 0.78
N ASP A 144 3.83 12.46 0.09
CA ASP A 144 3.49 13.11 -1.17
C ASP A 144 3.52 12.06 -2.30
N TYR A 145 2.35 11.79 -2.87
CA TYR A 145 2.20 10.78 -3.90
C TYR A 145 3.02 11.07 -5.17
N HIS A 146 3.38 12.31 -5.46
CA HIS A 146 4.23 12.65 -6.61
C HIS A 146 5.66 12.09 -6.50
N PHE A 147 6.15 11.87 -5.29
CA PHE A 147 7.48 11.31 -5.03
C PHE A 147 7.46 9.80 -4.76
N ARG A 148 6.28 9.22 -4.67
CA ARG A 148 6.07 7.79 -4.43
C ARG A 148 6.33 6.98 -5.71
N ILE A 149 6.59 5.67 -5.58
CA ILE A 149 6.55 4.74 -6.70
C ILE A 149 5.17 4.82 -7.36
N GLN A 150 5.14 4.99 -8.68
CA GLN A 150 3.90 5.29 -9.40
C GLN A 150 3.17 4.05 -9.93
N THR A 151 3.90 2.97 -10.22
CA THR A 151 3.35 1.78 -10.85
C THR A 151 3.73 0.50 -10.12
N VAL A 152 2.90 -0.53 -10.28
CA VAL A 152 3.21 -1.87 -9.78
C VAL A 152 4.40 -2.47 -10.52
N GLU A 153 4.58 -2.18 -11.80
CA GLU A 153 5.73 -2.62 -12.60
C GLU A 153 7.05 -2.10 -12.01
N ASP A 154 7.12 -0.81 -11.66
CA ASP A 154 8.30 -0.23 -11.01
C ASP A 154 8.58 -0.87 -9.65
N LEU A 155 7.54 -1.14 -8.87
CA LEU A 155 7.66 -1.81 -7.58
C LEU A 155 8.20 -3.24 -7.75
N LEU A 156 7.63 -4.03 -8.68
CA LEU A 156 8.09 -5.38 -8.98
C LEU A 156 9.56 -5.40 -9.43
N ALA A 157 9.96 -4.45 -10.30
CA ALA A 157 11.35 -4.33 -10.75
C ALA A 157 12.32 -4.04 -9.60
N LYS A 158 11.88 -3.31 -8.58
CA LYS A 158 12.69 -3.04 -7.37
C LYS A 158 12.70 -4.24 -6.41
N LEU A 159 11.59 -4.96 -6.26
CA LEU A 159 11.48 -6.16 -5.42
C LEU A 159 12.40 -7.29 -5.91
N LYS A 160 12.44 -7.55 -7.21
CA LYS A 160 13.30 -8.58 -7.82
C LYS A 160 14.80 -8.36 -7.61
N LYS A 161 15.21 -7.18 -7.15
CA LYS A 161 16.61 -6.84 -6.83
C LYS A 161 16.96 -7.02 -5.35
N LYS A 162 16.04 -7.51 -4.51
CA LYS A 162 16.21 -7.68 -3.05
C LYS A 162 16.52 -9.11 -2.67
#